data_f895aa296d9e5c8ff9431c94d64aae70
#
_entry.id   f895aa296d9e5c8ff9431c94d64aae70
#
_cell.length_a   1.000
_cell.length_b   1.000
_cell.length_c   1.000
_cell.angle_alpha   90.00
_cell.angle_beta   90.00
_cell.angle_gamma   90.00
#
_symmetry.space_group_name_H-M   'P 1'
#
loop_
_entity.id
_entity.type
_entity.pdbx_description
1 polymer ?
#
loop_
_entity_poly.entity_id
_entity_poly.type
_entity_poly.pdbx_seq_one_letter_code
_entity_poly.pdbx_strand_id
1 'polypeptide(L)'
;MIIGYARVSSIDQNLERQLENLKTFGAEKIFTEKQSGKSIENRPVLQEVLNFVRMGDRFVVESIDRLGRNYDEIIETVNYLKEKDVQLMITSLPMMNEVIGNHLLDKFMKDLIIQILAMVSEQERNESKRRQAQGIQVAKDKGVYKGRPLLYSPNAKDPQKRVIYHRVVEMLEEGQAISKIAKEVNITRQTVYRIKNDK
;
A
#
# COMPACT_ATOMS: atom_id res chain seq x y z
N MET A 1 23.86 5.78 -17.10
CA MET A 1 22.44 5.64 -17.46
C MET A 1 21.57 6.27 -16.36
N ILE A 2 20.43 6.88 -16.72
CA ILE A 2 19.48 7.41 -15.74
C ILE A 2 18.28 6.45 -15.70
N ILE A 3 18.06 5.83 -14.54
CA ILE A 3 17.06 4.77 -14.34
C ILE A 3 16.02 5.28 -13.35
N GLY A 4 14.76 5.36 -13.78
CA GLY A 4 13.64 5.80 -12.98
C GLY A 4 12.87 4.66 -12.34
N TYR A 5 12.34 4.89 -11.13
CA TYR A 5 11.40 3.97 -10.50
C TYR A 5 10.16 4.74 -10.02
N ALA A 6 8.98 4.26 -10.42
CA ALA A 6 7.69 4.80 -10.04
C ALA A 6 6.84 3.73 -9.36
N ARG A 7 6.12 4.12 -8.30
CA ARG A 7 5.23 3.21 -7.56
C ARG A 7 3.89 3.87 -7.26
N VAL A 8 2.81 3.11 -7.47
CA VAL A 8 1.45 3.50 -7.09
C VAL A 8 0.76 2.39 -6.31
N SER A 9 -0.11 2.77 -5.38
CA SER A 9 -0.87 1.83 -4.54
C SER A 9 -2.19 1.39 -5.19
N SER A 10 -2.74 2.17 -6.13
CA SER A 10 -3.98 1.89 -6.87
C SER A 10 -3.85 2.34 -8.33
N ILE A 11 -4.74 1.81 -9.20
CA ILE A 11 -4.71 2.06 -10.65
C ILE A 11 -4.96 3.53 -10.99
N ASP A 12 -5.68 4.27 -10.14
CA ASP A 12 -6.17 5.64 -10.42
C ASP A 12 -5.28 6.77 -9.87
N GLN A 13 -4.16 6.44 -9.22
CA GLN A 13 -3.29 7.44 -8.62
C GLN A 13 -2.09 7.76 -9.49
N ASN A 14 -2.16 8.90 -10.22
CA ASN A 14 -1.01 9.71 -10.68
C ASN A 14 0.27 8.96 -11.16
N LEU A 15 0.15 7.75 -11.70
CA LEU A 15 1.29 7.06 -12.30
C LEU A 15 1.80 7.86 -13.52
N GLU A 16 0.90 8.37 -14.33
CA GLU A 16 1.24 9.18 -15.51
C GLU A 16 2.06 10.40 -15.13
N ARG A 17 1.65 11.13 -14.09
CA ARG A 17 2.41 12.29 -13.57
C ARG A 17 3.81 11.89 -13.10
N GLN A 18 3.95 10.78 -12.38
CA GLN A 18 5.26 10.29 -11.95
C GLN A 18 6.14 9.92 -13.15
N LEU A 19 5.57 9.25 -14.16
CA LEU A 19 6.29 8.89 -15.38
C LEU A 19 6.74 10.12 -16.17
N GLU A 20 5.89 11.14 -16.26
CA GLU A 20 6.21 12.40 -16.92
C GLU A 20 7.34 13.13 -16.19
N ASN A 21 7.28 13.24 -14.87
CA ASN A 21 8.34 13.84 -14.06
C ASN A 21 9.68 13.10 -14.23
N LEU A 22 9.68 11.77 -14.22
CA LEU A 22 10.89 10.98 -14.41
C LEU A 22 11.44 11.13 -15.84
N LYS A 23 10.59 11.18 -16.87
CA LYS A 23 11.00 11.42 -18.26
C LYS A 23 11.58 12.82 -18.43
N THR A 24 10.93 13.84 -17.88
CA THR A 24 11.42 15.23 -17.90
C THR A 24 12.77 15.36 -17.22
N PHE A 25 13.02 14.58 -16.16
CA PHE A 25 14.30 14.49 -15.49
C PHE A 25 15.39 13.80 -16.34
N GLY A 26 15.01 13.13 -17.42
CA GLY A 26 15.91 12.43 -18.34
C GLY A 26 16.05 10.94 -18.09
N ALA A 27 15.12 10.29 -17.40
CA ALA A 27 15.16 8.85 -17.21
C ALA A 27 15.09 8.09 -18.55
N GLU A 28 16.12 7.32 -18.85
CA GLU A 28 16.25 6.53 -20.07
C GLU A 28 15.46 5.21 -19.98
N LYS A 29 15.37 4.64 -18.78
CA LYS A 29 14.56 3.46 -18.48
C LYS A 29 13.78 3.67 -17.20
N ILE A 30 12.47 3.36 -17.22
CA ILE A 30 11.60 3.54 -16.06
C ILE A 30 10.95 2.19 -15.71
N PHE A 31 11.10 1.80 -14.46
CA PHE A 31 10.44 0.64 -13.88
C PHE A 31 9.21 1.11 -13.09
N THR A 32 8.10 0.41 -13.27
CA THR A 32 6.83 0.78 -12.65
C THR A 32 6.28 -0.35 -11.79
N GLU A 33 5.89 -0.05 -10.57
CA GLU A 33 5.31 -1.01 -9.64
C GLU A 33 3.91 -0.59 -9.21
N LYS A 34 2.96 -1.51 -9.39
CA LYS A 34 1.56 -1.32 -8.96
C LYS A 34 1.32 -2.15 -7.70
N GLN A 35 1.82 -1.67 -6.57
CA GLN A 35 1.63 -2.34 -5.28
C GLN A 35 1.57 -1.36 -4.12
N SER A 36 0.71 -1.67 -3.12
CA SER A 36 0.76 -0.96 -1.85
C SER A 36 2.10 -1.26 -1.16
N GLY A 37 2.73 -0.22 -0.60
CA GLY A 37 4.06 -0.32 0.02
C GLY A 37 4.10 -1.19 1.27
N LYS A 38 3.85 -2.50 1.17
CA LYS A 38 3.88 -3.42 2.33
C LYS A 38 5.33 -3.73 2.64
N SER A 39 6.16 -4.41 2.30
CA SER A 39 7.58 -4.57 2.61
C SER A 39 8.42 -4.60 1.33
N ILE A 40 9.74 -4.41 1.43
CA ILE A 40 10.66 -4.54 0.29
C ILE A 40 10.58 -5.94 -0.32
N GLU A 41 10.42 -6.98 0.50
CA GLU A 41 10.25 -8.36 0.05
C GLU A 41 9.05 -8.55 -0.91
N ASN A 42 8.01 -7.72 -0.76
CA ASN A 42 6.84 -7.72 -1.62
C ASN A 42 6.92 -6.70 -2.77
N ARG A 43 8.13 -6.24 -3.14
CA ARG A 43 8.37 -5.30 -4.22
C ARG A 43 9.33 -5.88 -5.25
N PRO A 44 8.87 -6.84 -6.04
CA PRO A 44 9.72 -7.53 -7.00
C PRO A 44 10.34 -6.59 -8.03
N VAL A 45 9.61 -5.53 -8.44
CA VAL A 45 10.11 -4.55 -9.40
C VAL A 45 11.20 -3.66 -8.78
N LEU A 46 11.07 -3.25 -7.52
CA LEU A 46 12.15 -2.52 -6.84
C LEU A 46 13.42 -3.38 -6.75
N GLN A 47 13.28 -4.65 -6.39
CA GLN A 47 14.42 -5.58 -6.34
C GLN A 47 15.04 -5.78 -7.74
N GLU A 48 14.21 -5.91 -8.79
CA GLU A 48 14.68 -5.98 -10.17
C GLU A 48 15.51 -4.75 -10.53
N VAL A 49 15.03 -3.56 -10.22
CA VAL A 49 15.76 -2.30 -10.47
C VAL A 49 17.06 -2.25 -9.70
N LEU A 50 17.06 -2.58 -8.40
CA LEU A 50 18.27 -2.58 -7.57
C LEU A 50 19.33 -3.56 -8.08
N ASN A 51 18.91 -4.68 -8.68
CA ASN A 51 19.80 -5.61 -9.34
C ASN A 51 20.27 -5.11 -10.72
N PHE A 52 19.42 -4.36 -11.42
CA PHE A 52 19.70 -3.84 -12.77
C PHE A 52 20.71 -2.70 -12.76
N VAL A 53 20.67 -1.80 -11.78
CA VAL A 53 21.57 -0.62 -11.70
C VAL A 53 23.02 -1.05 -11.51
N ARG A 54 23.95 -0.30 -12.14
CA ARG A 54 25.38 -0.57 -12.16
C ARG A 54 26.16 0.66 -11.67
N MET A 55 27.40 0.45 -11.33
CA MET A 55 28.34 1.51 -10.97
C MET A 55 28.30 2.66 -11.98
N GLY A 56 28.20 3.90 -11.50
CA GLY A 56 28.10 5.12 -12.30
C GLY A 56 26.71 5.44 -12.84
N ASP A 57 25.70 4.58 -12.63
CA ASP A 57 24.32 4.90 -12.94
C ASP A 57 23.71 5.90 -11.97
N ARG A 58 22.63 6.57 -12.40
CA ARG A 58 21.78 7.42 -11.57
C ARG A 58 20.43 6.77 -11.39
N PHE A 59 20.05 6.52 -10.14
CA PHE A 59 18.75 5.97 -9.78
C PHE A 59 17.82 7.11 -9.34
N VAL A 60 16.71 7.30 -10.05
CA VAL A 60 15.83 8.46 -9.90
C VAL A 60 14.46 8.01 -9.40
N VAL A 61 14.00 8.66 -8.33
CA VAL A 61 12.65 8.50 -7.77
C VAL A 61 11.98 9.86 -7.59
N GLU A 62 10.66 9.91 -7.55
CA GLU A 62 9.93 11.16 -7.29
C GLU A 62 10.13 11.64 -5.84
N SER A 63 10.06 10.72 -4.88
CA SER A 63 10.16 11.00 -3.46
C SER A 63 10.76 9.80 -2.71
N ILE A 64 11.31 10.05 -1.52
CA ILE A 64 12.08 9.06 -0.78
C ILE A 64 11.23 7.86 -0.29
N ASP A 65 9.93 8.08 -0.05
CA ASP A 65 8.97 7.04 0.34
C ASP A 65 8.74 5.97 -0.75
N ARG A 66 9.28 6.18 -1.95
CA ARG A 66 9.33 5.16 -3.01
C ARG A 66 10.35 4.07 -2.70
N LEU A 67 11.42 4.40 -1.98
CA LEU A 67 12.52 3.47 -1.67
C LEU A 67 12.17 2.50 -0.55
N GLY A 68 11.43 2.93 0.45
CA GLY A 68 11.11 2.13 1.62
C GLY A 68 9.79 2.55 2.25
N ARG A 69 9.39 1.80 3.25
CA ARG A 69 8.15 1.99 3.98
C ARG A 69 8.36 2.63 5.35
N ASN A 70 9.54 2.46 5.89
CA ASN A 70 10.01 2.98 7.17
C ASN A 70 11.43 3.49 7.00
N TYR A 71 11.95 4.10 8.06
CA TYR A 71 13.30 4.64 8.08
C TYR A 71 14.35 3.57 7.72
N ASP A 72 14.28 2.41 8.33
CA ASP A 72 15.29 1.35 8.16
C ASP A 72 15.34 0.84 6.72
N GLU A 73 14.18 0.54 6.10
CA GLU A 73 14.09 0.11 4.71
C GLU A 73 14.64 1.16 3.73
N ILE A 74 14.38 2.44 3.99
CA ILE A 74 14.89 3.54 3.16
C ILE A 74 16.41 3.59 3.25
N ILE A 75 16.96 3.58 4.47
CA ILE A 75 18.40 3.66 4.70
C ILE A 75 19.12 2.43 4.15
N GLU A 76 18.55 1.24 4.30
CA GLU A 76 19.09 0.00 3.71
C GLU A 76 19.18 0.11 2.18
N THR A 77 18.10 0.56 1.53
CA THR A 77 18.09 0.78 0.08
C THR A 77 19.13 1.81 -0.36
N VAL A 78 19.26 2.91 0.38
CA VAL A 78 20.25 3.97 0.10
C VAL A 78 21.67 3.43 0.26
N ASN A 79 21.96 2.69 1.32
CA ASN A 79 23.27 2.10 1.54
C ASN A 79 23.63 1.09 0.45
N TYR A 80 22.68 0.26 0.02
CA TYR A 80 22.87 -0.66 -1.10
C TYR A 80 23.24 0.08 -2.41
N LEU A 81 22.56 1.20 -2.72
CA LEU A 81 22.90 2.02 -3.88
C LEU A 81 24.30 2.64 -3.76
N LYS A 82 24.68 3.09 -2.56
CA LYS A 82 26.04 3.64 -2.29
C LYS A 82 27.14 2.58 -2.46
N GLU A 83 26.92 1.37 -1.96
CA GLU A 83 27.86 0.26 -2.10
C GLU A 83 28.08 -0.13 -3.56
N LYS A 84 27.07 0.03 -4.39
CA LYS A 84 27.17 -0.14 -5.86
C LYS A 84 27.71 1.09 -6.60
N ASP A 85 28.05 2.16 -5.91
CA ASP A 85 28.43 3.44 -6.53
C ASP A 85 27.36 3.97 -7.51
N VAL A 86 26.09 3.85 -7.12
CA VAL A 86 24.92 4.37 -7.84
C VAL A 86 24.44 5.64 -7.16
N GLN A 87 24.31 6.73 -7.93
CA GLN A 87 23.87 8.00 -7.41
C GLN A 87 22.34 8.04 -7.28
N LEU A 88 21.82 8.20 -6.05
CA LEU A 88 20.39 8.44 -5.83
C LEU A 88 20.03 9.89 -6.15
N MET A 89 18.94 10.07 -6.91
CA MET A 89 18.36 11.35 -7.27
C MET A 89 16.88 11.37 -6.89
N ILE A 90 16.41 12.49 -6.32
CA ILE A 90 15.01 12.66 -5.91
C ILE A 90 14.46 13.89 -6.63
N THR A 91 13.45 13.68 -7.52
CA THR A 91 12.96 14.78 -8.38
C THR A 91 12.26 15.89 -7.59
N SER A 92 11.67 15.58 -6.43
CA SER A 92 11.10 16.59 -5.52
C SER A 92 12.14 17.45 -4.81
N LEU A 93 13.43 17.14 -4.94
CA LEU A 93 14.55 17.82 -4.28
C LEU A 93 15.65 18.20 -5.28
N PRO A 94 15.44 19.22 -6.11
CA PRO A 94 16.41 19.62 -7.14
C PRO A 94 17.80 19.98 -6.57
N MET A 95 17.85 20.49 -5.34
CA MET A 95 19.12 20.85 -4.66
C MET A 95 20.06 19.65 -4.44
N MET A 96 19.55 18.41 -4.46
CA MET A 96 20.41 17.21 -4.40
C MET A 96 21.26 17.01 -5.67
N ASN A 97 20.95 17.72 -6.75
CA ASN A 97 21.64 17.64 -8.03
C ASN A 97 22.79 18.66 -8.13
N GLU A 98 22.83 19.62 -7.22
CA GLU A 98 23.86 20.67 -7.18
C GLU A 98 25.14 20.17 -6.50
N VAL A 99 26.28 20.58 -7.02
CA VAL A 99 27.60 20.25 -6.45
C VAL A 99 28.07 21.47 -5.64
N ILE A 100 28.28 21.27 -4.34
CA ILE A 100 28.67 22.34 -3.40
C ILE A 100 30.17 22.67 -3.51
N GLY A 101 30.88 22.14 -4.48
CA GLY A 101 32.31 22.45 -4.72
C GLY A 101 33.31 21.69 -3.83
N ASN A 102 32.88 21.12 -2.70
CA ASN A 102 33.67 20.24 -1.85
C ASN A 102 32.99 18.84 -1.81
N HIS A 103 33.63 17.85 -2.39
CA HIS A 103 33.07 16.49 -2.53
C HIS A 103 32.68 15.85 -1.17
N LEU A 104 33.50 16.05 -0.13
CA LEU A 104 33.22 15.50 1.19
C LEU A 104 32.00 16.17 1.84
N LEU A 105 31.92 17.49 1.75
CA LEU A 105 30.80 18.26 2.25
C LEU A 105 29.51 17.96 1.47
N ASP A 106 29.59 17.85 0.16
CA ASP A 106 28.47 17.48 -0.71
C ASP A 106 27.89 16.12 -0.32
N LYS A 107 28.76 15.12 -0.16
CA LYS A 107 28.37 13.78 0.29
C LYS A 107 27.70 13.82 1.68
N PHE A 108 28.30 14.52 2.63
CA PHE A 108 27.76 14.63 3.98
C PHE A 108 26.38 15.29 3.99
N MET A 109 26.22 16.41 3.26
CA MET A 109 24.94 17.12 3.18
C MET A 109 23.85 16.27 2.55
N LYS A 110 24.14 15.54 1.47
CA LYS A 110 23.20 14.63 0.82
C LYS A 110 22.79 13.48 1.76
N ASP A 111 23.73 12.92 2.48
CA ASP A 111 23.47 11.87 3.45
C ASP A 111 22.57 12.37 4.60
N LEU A 112 22.84 13.55 5.12
CA LEU A 112 22.04 14.17 6.16
C LEU A 112 20.61 14.46 5.69
N ILE A 113 20.44 15.00 4.49
CA ILE A 113 19.13 15.27 3.90
C ILE A 113 18.34 13.97 3.75
N ILE A 114 18.95 12.90 3.26
CA ILE A 114 18.29 11.59 3.11
C ILE A 114 17.82 11.06 4.47
N GLN A 115 18.66 11.15 5.51
CA GLN A 115 18.29 10.70 6.86
C GLN A 115 17.11 11.50 7.43
N ILE A 116 17.13 12.81 7.29
CA ILE A 116 16.03 13.69 7.74
C ILE A 116 14.72 13.32 7.01
N LEU A 117 14.78 13.16 5.69
CA LEU A 117 13.60 12.81 4.89
C LEU A 117 13.04 11.43 5.23
N ALA A 118 13.90 10.45 5.46
CA ALA A 118 13.49 9.12 5.89
C ALA A 118 12.76 9.18 7.25
N MET A 119 13.29 9.94 8.20
CA MET A 119 12.67 10.17 9.51
C MET A 119 11.32 10.90 9.38
N VAL A 120 11.23 11.95 8.58
CA VAL A 120 9.98 12.69 8.36
C VAL A 120 8.92 11.78 7.71
N SER A 121 9.30 10.99 6.72
CA SER A 121 8.39 10.07 6.03
C SER A 121 7.82 9.02 6.99
N GLU A 122 8.62 8.52 7.92
CA GLU A 122 8.15 7.60 8.95
C GLU A 122 7.21 8.28 9.94
N GLN A 123 7.54 9.49 10.38
CA GLN A 123 6.71 10.26 11.29
C GLN A 123 5.33 10.55 10.69
N GLU A 124 5.27 11.06 9.46
CA GLU A 124 4.02 11.32 8.74
C GLU A 124 3.14 10.07 8.63
N ARG A 125 3.76 8.94 8.36
CA ARG A 125 3.06 7.67 8.29
C ARG A 125 2.48 7.24 9.63
N ASN A 126 3.25 7.35 10.71
CA ASN A 126 2.79 7.01 12.05
C ASN A 126 1.64 7.92 12.49
N GLU A 127 1.70 9.22 12.18
CA GLU A 127 0.61 10.14 12.41
C GLU A 127 -0.64 9.83 11.59
N SER A 128 -0.46 9.45 10.33
CA SER A 128 -1.58 9.03 9.47
C SER A 128 -2.31 7.81 10.04
N LYS A 129 -1.56 6.79 10.50
CA LYS A 129 -2.12 5.61 11.16
C LYS A 129 -2.87 5.99 12.46
N ARG A 130 -2.30 6.89 13.26
CA ARG A 130 -2.92 7.37 14.49
C ARG A 130 -4.25 8.06 14.19
N ARG A 131 -4.28 9.00 13.22
CA ARG A 131 -5.50 9.68 12.79
C ARG A 131 -6.54 8.69 12.27
N GLN A 132 -6.14 7.69 11.50
CA GLN A 132 -7.03 6.64 11.00
C GLN A 132 -7.63 5.83 12.15
N ALA A 133 -6.83 5.41 13.13
CA ALA A 133 -7.31 4.67 14.31
C ALA A 133 -8.30 5.50 15.13
N GLN A 134 -8.02 6.78 15.36
CA GLN A 134 -8.93 7.70 16.03
C GLN A 134 -10.26 7.87 15.27
N GLY A 135 -10.19 8.03 13.93
CA GLY A 135 -11.38 8.13 13.09
C GLY A 135 -12.26 6.87 13.14
N ILE A 136 -11.63 5.68 13.13
CA ILE A 136 -12.35 4.40 13.31
C ILE A 136 -13.02 4.34 14.69
N GLN A 137 -12.33 4.76 15.75
CA GLN A 137 -12.90 4.75 17.09
C GLN A 137 -14.12 5.68 17.20
N VAL A 138 -14.00 6.91 16.72
CA VAL A 138 -15.12 7.87 16.66
C VAL A 138 -16.30 7.31 15.86
N ALA A 139 -16.03 6.64 14.73
CA ALA A 139 -17.07 6.02 13.91
C ALA A 139 -17.77 4.84 14.62
N LYS A 140 -17.01 4.06 15.42
CA LYS A 140 -17.57 3.00 16.28
C LYS A 140 -18.46 3.58 17.37
N ASP A 141 -18.00 4.62 18.07
CA ASP A 141 -18.73 5.26 19.16
C ASP A 141 -20.05 5.91 18.65
N LYS A 142 -20.03 6.42 17.42
CA LYS A 142 -21.23 6.93 16.74
C LYS A 142 -22.12 5.84 16.12
N GLY A 143 -21.76 4.55 16.24
CA GLY A 143 -22.52 3.44 15.65
C GLY A 143 -22.55 3.42 14.11
N VAL A 144 -21.71 4.23 13.46
CA VAL A 144 -21.62 4.30 11.98
C VAL A 144 -20.84 3.10 11.43
N TYR A 145 -19.89 2.58 12.20
CA TYR A 145 -19.07 1.45 11.80
C TYR A 145 -19.80 0.12 12.01
N LYS A 146 -20.45 -0.37 10.97
CA LYS A 146 -21.27 -1.60 10.99
C LYS A 146 -20.47 -2.90 10.72
N GLY A 147 -19.17 -2.81 10.58
CA GLY A 147 -18.34 -3.96 10.23
C GLY A 147 -18.59 -4.50 8.80
N ARG A 148 -18.25 -5.77 8.59
CA ARG A 148 -18.48 -6.44 7.32
C ARG A 148 -19.97 -6.66 7.09
N PRO A 149 -20.54 -6.27 5.93
CA PRO A 149 -21.94 -6.52 5.62
C PRO A 149 -22.27 -8.01 5.73
N LEU A 150 -23.44 -8.30 6.31
CA LEU A 150 -23.92 -9.67 6.41
C LEU A 150 -24.16 -10.26 5.02
N LEU A 151 -23.52 -11.40 4.75
CA LEU A 151 -23.58 -12.04 3.44
C LEU A 151 -25.01 -12.52 3.10
N TYR A 152 -25.71 -13.09 4.10
CA TYR A 152 -27.09 -13.52 4.02
C TYR A 152 -27.93 -12.67 4.98
N SER A 153 -28.74 -11.78 4.43
CA SER A 153 -29.64 -10.87 5.16
C SER A 153 -30.75 -10.44 4.20
N PRO A 154 -31.89 -9.89 4.72
CA PRO A 154 -32.96 -9.39 3.86
C PRO A 154 -32.49 -8.29 2.90
N ASN A 155 -31.44 -7.55 3.27
CA ASN A 155 -30.87 -6.46 2.52
C ASN A 155 -29.49 -6.79 1.90
N ALA A 156 -29.16 -8.08 1.70
CA ALA A 156 -27.90 -8.47 1.08
C ALA A 156 -27.79 -7.85 -0.34
N LYS A 157 -26.60 -7.37 -0.72
CA LYS A 157 -26.36 -6.78 -2.05
C LYS A 157 -26.61 -7.77 -3.19
N ASP A 158 -26.28 -9.04 -2.96
CA ASP A 158 -26.46 -10.12 -3.90
C ASP A 158 -27.90 -10.66 -3.83
N PRO A 159 -28.68 -10.60 -4.93
CA PRO A 159 -30.05 -11.11 -4.97
C PRO A 159 -30.17 -12.60 -4.60
N GLN A 160 -29.21 -13.44 -5.05
CA GLN A 160 -29.22 -14.88 -4.74
C GLN A 160 -29.09 -15.11 -3.23
N LYS A 161 -28.29 -14.33 -2.54
CA LYS A 161 -28.10 -14.44 -1.09
C LYS A 161 -29.31 -13.96 -0.29
N ARG A 162 -30.08 -13.01 -0.83
CA ARG A 162 -31.38 -12.64 -0.26
C ARG A 162 -32.39 -13.80 -0.37
N VAL A 163 -32.46 -14.46 -1.54
CA VAL A 163 -33.33 -15.62 -1.75
C VAL A 163 -32.98 -16.75 -0.77
N ILE A 164 -31.70 -17.05 -0.62
CA ILE A 164 -31.22 -18.05 0.35
C ILE A 164 -31.61 -17.66 1.78
N TYR A 165 -31.45 -16.38 2.16
CA TYR A 165 -31.87 -15.90 3.47
C TYR A 165 -33.36 -16.15 3.72
N HIS A 166 -34.25 -15.75 2.82
CA HIS A 166 -35.69 -15.96 2.95
C HIS A 166 -36.05 -17.44 3.00
N ARG A 167 -35.41 -18.27 2.19
CA ARG A 167 -35.62 -19.72 2.23
C ARG A 167 -35.23 -20.33 3.58
N VAL A 168 -34.09 -19.89 4.16
CA VAL A 168 -33.67 -20.34 5.50
C VAL A 168 -34.69 -19.92 6.55
N VAL A 169 -35.23 -18.70 6.48
CA VAL A 169 -36.25 -18.21 7.42
C VAL A 169 -37.51 -19.05 7.34
N GLU A 170 -38.03 -19.34 6.14
CA GLU A 170 -39.20 -20.19 5.88
C GLU A 170 -39.02 -21.62 6.47
N MET A 171 -37.87 -22.26 6.19
CA MET A 171 -37.59 -23.60 6.72
C MET A 171 -37.43 -23.63 8.24
N LEU A 172 -36.94 -22.52 8.85
CA LEU A 172 -36.90 -22.40 10.30
C LEU A 172 -38.31 -22.24 10.91
N GLU A 173 -39.23 -21.57 10.23
CA GLU A 173 -40.63 -21.44 10.64
C GLU A 173 -41.40 -22.77 10.51
N GLU A 174 -41.06 -23.55 9.49
CA GLU A 174 -41.55 -24.95 9.34
C GLU A 174 -40.99 -25.91 10.40
N GLY A 175 -40.10 -25.46 11.29
CA GLY A 175 -39.50 -26.27 12.34
C GLY A 175 -38.46 -27.27 11.86
N GLN A 176 -37.89 -27.09 10.67
CA GLN A 176 -36.88 -28.00 10.13
C GLN A 176 -35.57 -27.97 10.92
N ALA A 177 -34.89 -29.12 10.98
CA ALA A 177 -33.62 -29.23 11.68
C ALA A 177 -32.53 -28.42 10.99
N ILE A 178 -31.72 -27.67 11.77
CA ILE A 178 -30.60 -26.79 11.31
C ILE A 178 -29.66 -27.52 10.34
N SER A 179 -29.38 -28.80 10.62
CA SER A 179 -28.49 -29.61 9.77
C SER A 179 -29.09 -29.89 8.40
N LYS A 180 -30.42 -30.05 8.32
CA LYS A 180 -31.15 -30.27 7.06
C LYS A 180 -31.18 -28.98 6.25
N ILE A 181 -31.52 -27.83 6.89
CA ILE A 181 -31.53 -26.53 6.26
C ILE A 181 -30.16 -26.20 5.67
N ALA A 182 -29.08 -26.36 6.47
CA ALA A 182 -27.72 -26.07 6.03
C ALA A 182 -27.30 -26.84 4.78
N LYS A 183 -27.72 -28.15 4.69
CA LYS A 183 -27.45 -28.99 3.51
C LYS A 183 -28.28 -28.58 2.29
N GLU A 184 -29.56 -28.28 2.48
CA GLU A 184 -30.47 -27.95 1.39
C GLU A 184 -30.10 -26.67 0.67
N VAL A 185 -29.74 -25.61 1.45
CA VAL A 185 -29.38 -24.34 0.86
C VAL A 185 -27.85 -24.12 0.70
N ASN A 186 -27.07 -25.17 0.93
CA ASN A 186 -25.61 -25.22 0.77
C ASN A 186 -24.86 -24.08 1.52
N ILE A 187 -25.20 -23.89 2.80
CA ILE A 187 -24.53 -22.96 3.70
C ILE A 187 -24.08 -23.66 5.00
N THR A 188 -23.23 -22.99 5.79
CA THR A 188 -22.76 -23.56 7.06
C THR A 188 -23.85 -23.53 8.13
N ARG A 189 -23.86 -24.53 9.04
CA ARG A 189 -24.74 -24.52 10.21
C ARG A 189 -24.62 -23.24 11.05
N GLN A 190 -23.42 -22.72 11.18
CA GLN A 190 -23.18 -21.44 11.88
C GLN A 190 -23.93 -20.28 11.24
N THR A 191 -24.00 -20.24 9.90
CA THR A 191 -24.78 -19.25 9.17
C THR A 191 -26.28 -19.37 9.47
N VAL A 192 -26.81 -20.60 9.53
CA VAL A 192 -28.22 -20.85 9.87
C VAL A 192 -28.51 -20.44 11.32
N TYR A 193 -27.63 -20.78 12.27
CA TYR A 193 -27.75 -20.32 13.67
C TYR A 193 -27.76 -18.79 13.78
N ARG A 194 -26.86 -18.09 13.04
CA ARG A 194 -26.84 -16.64 13.02
C ARG A 194 -28.18 -16.06 12.53
N ILE A 195 -28.68 -16.55 11.37
CA ILE A 195 -29.98 -16.11 10.82
C ILE A 195 -31.12 -16.35 11.81
N LYS A 196 -31.09 -17.47 12.55
CA LYS A 196 -32.07 -17.79 13.58
C LYS A 196 -32.02 -16.81 14.74
N ASN A 197 -30.83 -16.36 15.17
CA ASN A 197 -30.63 -15.47 16.30
C ASN A 197 -30.83 -13.97 15.95
N ASP A 198 -30.69 -13.61 14.66
CA ASP A 198 -30.91 -12.26 14.15
C ASP A 198 -32.40 -11.97 13.85
N LYS A 199 -33.29 -12.98 14.02
CA LYS A 199 -34.74 -12.88 13.87
C LYS A 199 -35.40 -12.55 15.21
#